data_5d3aa2e9a8aecb7353e4f172138849c7
#
_entry.id   5d3aa2e9a8aecb7353e4f172138849c7
#
_cell.length_a   1.000
_cell.length_b   1.000
_cell.length_c   1.000
_cell.angle_alpha   90.00
_cell.angle_beta   90.00
_cell.angle_gamma   90.00
#
_symmetry.space_group_name_H-M   'P 1'
#
loop_
_entity.id
_entity.type
_entity.pdbx_description
1 polymer ?
#
loop_
_entity_poly.entity_id
_entity_poly.type
_entity_poly.pdbx_seq_one_letter_code
_entity_poly.pdbx_strand_id
1 'polypeptide(L)'
;MTGEIMQKKRLFASFAVTALVAGSLVAASSVATAATRTVTVWAPYSGNNLVMWNAAIKRVEAANPGLNIESVGSIDMAKSLAAINAGNGPDISVSNGNGNLGWFCGSGAWQRLNSLMFGKNGLDVKKTFTASANASAISNGNRCALPLGSEVFGFYSNKDMLAAAGFKTPPKTTTELLAYSKKLTTFNSDGSIKVAGFLPWAGYYGFDMDSMWLGQMFGARWYNADGSAGFSKDVRWAKAFTWQKNFIASVYGDGDFEKGSKLLLKFVAAKGGEWGTEHDFMTGRVAMKWDANWMGPMFCTGDDWAMADKCTAKYEFTISGFPVSPELVGSNYGSGVVGQAQMGISKGSNNLRDSWTVLKALATDTKFALAWDTANGAPSSLLSKDARPAKYPDWYQPIYDIVAHPASAYHIVKNTGEHQEEALLQNLMASWQAGDTPNIKSALADLAIKVNQIVARNN
;
A
#
# COMPACT_ATOMS: atom_id res chain seq x y z
N MET A 1 29.37 -22.33 61.35
CA MET A 1 29.95 -23.68 61.26
C MET A 1 30.52 -23.74 59.83
N THR A 2 31.80 -23.35 59.63
CA THR A 2 33.02 -24.21 59.61
C THR A 2 32.89 -25.25 58.50
N GLY A 3 33.73 -25.37 57.49
CA GLY A 3 35.13 -25.11 57.28
C GLY A 3 35.39 -25.39 55.79
N GLU A 4 36.26 -24.67 55.18
CA GLU A 4 37.71 -24.89 55.15
C GLU A 4 38.19 -26.11 54.31
N ILE A 5 38.92 -25.72 53.26
CA ILE A 5 40.27 -26.18 52.86
C ILE A 5 40.38 -27.48 52.05
N MET A 6 40.88 -27.43 50.83
CA MET A 6 42.32 -27.76 50.59
C MET A 6 42.78 -27.54 49.15
N GLN A 7 43.87 -26.77 49.04
CA GLN A 7 44.76 -26.73 47.88
C GLN A 7 45.52 -28.05 47.72
N LYS A 8 45.79 -28.47 46.48
CA LYS A 8 46.99 -29.28 46.21
C LYS A 8 47.68 -28.80 44.92
N LYS A 9 48.82 -28.13 45.12
CA LYS A 9 49.86 -27.97 44.14
C LYS A 9 50.51 -29.32 43.83
N ARG A 10 50.81 -29.61 42.59
CA ARG A 10 51.92 -30.48 42.23
C ARG A 10 52.69 -29.89 41.05
N LEU A 11 53.97 -29.71 41.28
CA LEU A 11 55.07 -29.34 40.39
C LEU A 11 55.64 -30.59 39.69
N PHE A 12 56.48 -30.28 38.65
CA PHE A 12 57.54 -31.07 37.97
C PHE A 12 56.97 -32.04 36.86
N ALA A 13 57.66 -32.18 35.72
CA ALA A 13 59.04 -32.03 35.34
C ALA A 13 59.19 -31.78 33.82
N SER A 14 60.30 -31.06 33.52
CA SER A 14 60.86 -30.86 32.17
C SER A 14 61.37 -32.16 31.59
N PHE A 15 61.10 -32.49 30.32
CA PHE A 15 61.98 -33.29 29.47
C PHE A 15 62.12 -32.62 28.10
N ALA A 16 63.36 -32.15 27.84
CA ALA A 16 63.75 -31.71 26.51
C ALA A 16 64.10 -32.94 25.67
N VAL A 17 63.44 -33.09 24.53
CA VAL A 17 63.87 -33.99 23.44
C VAL A 17 63.95 -33.15 22.18
N THR A 18 65.20 -32.90 21.77
CA THR A 18 65.56 -32.29 20.49
C THR A 18 65.47 -33.38 19.41
N ALA A 19 64.48 -33.25 18.51
CA ALA A 19 64.50 -34.05 17.27
C ALA A 19 64.35 -33.09 16.06
N LEU A 20 65.46 -32.96 15.34
CA LEU A 20 65.45 -32.36 14.01
C LEU A 20 64.67 -33.24 13.08
N VAL A 21 63.58 -32.71 12.53
CA VAL A 21 62.95 -33.24 11.32
C VAL A 21 62.81 -32.10 10.34
N ALA A 22 63.60 -32.19 9.27
CA ALA A 22 63.39 -31.40 8.06
C ALA A 22 62.04 -31.84 7.44
N GLY A 23 61.04 -31.00 7.48
CA GLY A 23 59.73 -31.29 6.91
C GLY A 23 59.20 -30.03 6.22
N SER A 24 59.13 -30.11 4.89
CA SER A 24 58.42 -29.33 3.90
C SER A 24 57.44 -28.31 4.46
N LEU A 25 57.68 -27.01 4.23
CA LEU A 25 56.72 -25.95 4.30
C LEU A 25 55.60 -26.20 3.28
N VAL A 26 54.55 -26.88 3.69
CA VAL A 26 53.25 -26.74 3.05
C VAL A 26 52.69 -25.42 3.48
N ALA A 27 52.77 -24.41 2.60
CA ALA A 27 52.03 -23.17 2.76
C ALA A 27 50.53 -23.53 2.74
N ALA A 28 49.95 -23.76 3.92
CA ALA A 28 48.54 -23.73 4.10
C ALA A 28 48.10 -22.32 3.78
N SER A 29 47.62 -22.10 2.54
CA SER A 29 46.87 -20.93 2.18
C SER A 29 45.64 -20.93 3.07
N SER A 30 45.68 -20.21 4.19
CA SER A 30 44.50 -19.88 4.95
C SER A 30 43.60 -19.10 3.98
N VAL A 31 42.62 -19.78 3.43
CA VAL A 31 41.48 -19.09 2.83
C VAL A 31 40.89 -18.29 3.98
N ALA A 32 41.23 -17.03 4.05
CA ALA A 32 40.57 -16.09 4.94
C ALA A 32 39.09 -16.13 4.51
N THR A 33 38.26 -16.81 5.27
CA THR A 33 36.83 -16.70 5.14
C THR A 33 36.53 -15.23 5.33
N ALA A 34 36.20 -14.53 4.25
CA ALA A 34 35.77 -13.14 4.30
C ALA A 34 34.65 -13.05 5.35
N ALA A 35 34.78 -12.16 6.31
CA ALA A 35 33.79 -11.96 7.34
C ALA A 35 32.44 -11.77 6.65
N THR A 36 31.42 -12.56 7.03
CA THR A 36 30.08 -12.49 6.48
C THR A 36 29.50 -11.13 6.82
N ARG A 37 29.16 -10.33 5.81
CA ARG A 37 28.52 -9.03 5.97
C ARG A 37 27.01 -9.26 6.06
N THR A 38 26.35 -8.74 7.07
CA THR A 38 24.92 -8.95 7.29
C THR A 38 24.14 -7.66 7.03
N VAL A 39 23.03 -7.78 6.30
CA VAL A 39 22.04 -6.73 6.11
C VAL A 39 20.70 -7.24 6.62
N THR A 40 20.07 -6.49 7.53
CA THR A 40 18.77 -6.81 8.09
C THR A 40 17.65 -6.14 7.30
N VAL A 41 16.58 -6.88 6.96
CA VAL A 41 15.45 -6.39 6.16
C VAL A 41 14.14 -6.74 6.83
N TRP A 42 13.30 -5.75 7.10
CA TRP A 42 11.95 -5.97 7.63
C TRP A 42 10.89 -5.66 6.58
N ALA A 43 9.92 -6.58 6.45
CA ALA A 43 8.82 -6.45 5.49
C ALA A 43 7.46 -6.75 6.15
N PRO A 44 6.36 -6.13 5.70
CA PRO A 44 5.02 -6.40 6.25
C PRO A 44 4.39 -7.69 5.72
N TYR A 45 5.08 -8.43 4.87
CA TYR A 45 4.56 -9.57 4.15
C TYR A 45 4.38 -10.81 5.02
N SER A 46 3.29 -11.56 4.76
CA SER A 46 2.98 -12.86 5.37
C SER A 46 2.52 -13.86 4.31
N GLY A 47 2.29 -15.12 4.69
CA GLY A 47 1.76 -16.15 3.76
C GLY A 47 2.55 -16.26 2.46
N ASN A 48 1.86 -16.39 1.34
CA ASN A 48 2.46 -16.52 0.00
C ASN A 48 3.32 -15.30 -0.39
N ASN A 49 2.94 -14.10 0.05
CA ASN A 49 3.71 -12.89 -0.21
C ASN A 49 5.10 -12.96 0.46
N LEU A 50 5.18 -13.50 1.67
CA LEU A 50 6.46 -13.72 2.35
C LEU A 50 7.29 -14.80 1.66
N VAL A 51 6.67 -15.84 1.11
CA VAL A 51 7.38 -16.88 0.33
C VAL A 51 8.04 -16.25 -0.90
N MET A 52 7.31 -15.45 -1.67
CA MET A 52 7.84 -14.73 -2.85
C MET A 52 8.96 -13.75 -2.48
N TRP A 53 8.76 -13.01 -1.38
CA TRP A 53 9.77 -12.10 -0.84
C TRP A 53 11.06 -12.83 -0.46
N ASN A 54 10.97 -13.92 0.30
CA ASN A 54 12.13 -14.71 0.71
C ASN A 54 12.84 -15.35 -0.49
N ALA A 55 12.13 -15.70 -1.55
CA ALA A 55 12.74 -16.15 -2.79
C ALA A 55 13.55 -15.05 -3.48
N ALA A 56 13.10 -13.78 -3.43
CA ALA A 56 13.88 -12.64 -3.91
C ALA A 56 15.14 -12.41 -3.05
N ILE A 57 15.02 -12.46 -1.73
CA ILE A 57 16.15 -12.38 -0.79
C ILE A 57 17.23 -13.40 -1.14
N LYS A 58 16.85 -14.68 -1.31
CA LYS A 58 17.80 -15.75 -1.66
C LYS A 58 18.49 -15.51 -3.01
N ARG A 59 17.81 -14.91 -3.99
CA ARG A 59 18.46 -14.56 -5.28
C ARG A 59 19.50 -13.46 -5.10
N VAL A 60 19.20 -12.46 -4.25
CA VAL A 60 20.14 -11.38 -3.97
C VAL A 60 21.37 -11.91 -3.24
N GLU A 61 21.22 -12.79 -2.26
CA GLU A 61 22.34 -13.45 -1.55
C GLU A 61 23.21 -14.27 -2.53
N ALA A 62 22.58 -15.10 -3.36
CA ALA A 62 23.28 -15.93 -4.35
C ALA A 62 24.10 -15.08 -5.36
N ALA A 63 23.62 -13.90 -5.69
CA ALA A 63 24.31 -12.96 -6.58
C ALA A 63 25.42 -12.15 -5.89
N ASN A 64 25.51 -12.18 -4.55
CA ASN A 64 26.46 -11.39 -3.76
C ASN A 64 27.19 -12.26 -2.72
N PRO A 65 28.15 -13.10 -3.13
CA PRO A 65 28.89 -13.96 -2.21
C PRO A 65 29.49 -13.21 -1.01
N GLY A 66 29.35 -13.77 0.19
CA GLY A 66 29.79 -13.15 1.44
C GLY A 66 28.83 -12.09 2.01
N LEU A 67 27.65 -11.93 1.42
CA LEU A 67 26.54 -11.14 1.96
C LEU A 67 25.46 -12.10 2.51
N ASN A 68 25.08 -11.89 3.79
CA ASN A 68 23.97 -12.56 4.45
C ASN A 68 22.82 -11.56 4.61
N ILE A 69 21.59 -11.96 4.30
CA ILE A 69 20.43 -11.08 4.43
C ILE A 69 19.44 -11.70 5.43
N GLU A 70 19.34 -11.08 6.60
CA GLU A 70 18.38 -11.47 7.63
C GLU A 70 17.03 -10.78 7.38
N SER A 71 16.11 -11.52 6.78
CA SER A 71 14.78 -11.00 6.46
C SER A 71 13.74 -11.43 7.48
N VAL A 72 12.99 -10.47 8.02
CA VAL A 72 11.88 -10.69 8.95
C VAL A 72 10.59 -10.20 8.33
N GLY A 73 9.62 -11.12 8.19
CA GLY A 73 8.27 -10.83 7.70
C GLY A 73 7.28 -10.47 8.80
N SER A 74 6.07 -10.10 8.42
CA SER A 74 4.95 -9.77 9.33
C SER A 74 5.27 -8.63 10.30
N ILE A 75 6.12 -7.70 9.90
CA ILE A 75 6.42 -6.49 10.67
C ILE A 75 5.63 -5.33 10.07
N ASP A 76 4.68 -4.82 10.83
CA ASP A 76 3.93 -3.63 10.40
C ASP A 76 4.80 -2.37 10.32
N MET A 77 4.33 -1.40 9.57
CA MET A 77 5.07 -0.17 9.26
C MET A 77 5.27 0.71 10.48
N ALA A 78 4.29 0.79 11.38
CA ALA A 78 4.40 1.59 12.60
C ALA A 78 5.47 1.03 13.53
N LYS A 79 5.54 -0.31 13.65
CA LYS A 79 6.59 -1.01 14.39
C LYS A 79 7.97 -0.77 13.77
N SER A 80 8.07 -0.85 12.44
CA SER A 80 9.32 -0.54 11.72
C SER A 80 9.78 0.89 11.98
N LEU A 81 8.88 1.87 11.85
CA LEU A 81 9.18 3.28 12.08
C LEU A 81 9.60 3.54 13.53
N ALA A 82 8.87 2.99 14.50
CA ALA A 82 9.19 3.10 15.92
C ALA A 82 10.58 2.54 16.23
N ALA A 83 10.92 1.36 15.72
CA ALA A 83 12.22 0.73 15.90
C ALA A 83 13.36 1.54 15.27
N ILE A 84 13.16 2.06 14.06
CA ILE A 84 14.14 2.93 13.40
C ILE A 84 14.39 4.21 14.22
N ASN A 85 13.33 4.82 14.74
CA ASN A 85 13.44 6.03 15.55
C ASN A 85 14.12 5.78 16.90
N ALA A 86 13.94 4.58 17.46
CA ALA A 86 14.62 4.14 18.69
C ALA A 86 16.08 3.68 18.46
N GLY A 87 16.56 3.61 17.22
CA GLY A 87 17.91 3.13 16.88
C GLY A 87 18.07 1.61 16.85
N ASN A 88 16.96 0.85 16.90
CA ASN A 88 16.90 -0.61 16.92
C ASN A 88 16.24 -1.18 15.64
N GLY A 89 16.12 -0.37 14.61
CA GLY A 89 15.49 -0.76 13.34
C GLY A 89 16.40 -1.61 12.46
N PRO A 90 15.85 -2.21 11.38
CA PRO A 90 16.61 -2.94 10.37
C PRO A 90 17.44 -1.98 9.52
N ASP A 91 18.36 -2.52 8.74
CA ASP A 91 19.08 -1.75 7.71
C ASP A 91 18.14 -1.26 6.60
N ILE A 92 17.19 -2.12 6.19
CA ILE A 92 16.18 -1.83 5.17
C ILE A 92 14.80 -2.15 5.71
N SER A 93 13.83 -1.29 5.46
CA SER A 93 12.43 -1.60 5.72
C SER A 93 11.55 -1.35 4.49
N VAL A 94 10.47 -2.12 4.41
CA VAL A 94 9.44 -2.04 3.37
C VAL A 94 8.21 -1.35 3.93
N SER A 95 7.60 -0.49 3.15
CA SER A 95 6.32 0.16 3.42
C SER A 95 5.35 -0.10 2.28
N ASN A 96 4.12 -0.50 2.62
CA ASN A 96 3.02 -0.55 1.68
C ASN A 96 2.35 0.83 1.60
N GLY A 97 1.93 1.21 0.41
CA GLY A 97 1.22 2.46 0.16
C GLY A 97 2.10 3.71 0.10
N ASN A 98 1.64 4.68 -0.66
CA ASN A 98 2.32 5.97 -0.80
C ASN A 98 2.22 6.83 0.46
N GLY A 99 1.18 6.64 1.22
CA GLY A 99 0.88 7.38 2.42
C GLY A 99 2.02 7.38 3.43
N ASN A 100 2.83 6.35 3.41
CA ASN A 100 3.91 6.18 4.39
C ASN A 100 5.25 6.82 3.97
N LEU A 101 5.35 7.38 2.77
CA LEU A 101 6.60 8.03 2.34
C LEU A 101 6.94 9.24 3.23
N GLY A 102 5.94 10.03 3.58
CA GLY A 102 6.10 11.14 4.52
C GLY A 102 6.60 10.67 5.89
N TRP A 103 6.09 9.55 6.40
CA TRP A 103 6.50 9.01 7.70
C TRP A 103 7.96 8.58 7.73
N PHE A 104 8.41 7.89 6.71
CA PHE A 104 9.77 7.37 6.68
C PHE A 104 10.77 8.37 6.11
N CYS A 105 10.42 9.01 5.01
CA CYS A 105 11.27 9.94 4.30
C CYS A 105 11.25 11.34 4.92
N GLY A 106 10.08 11.87 5.17
CA GLY A 106 9.90 13.19 5.75
C GLY A 106 10.42 13.26 7.19
N SER A 107 10.23 12.21 8.01
CA SER A 107 10.81 12.15 9.37
C SER A 107 12.32 11.92 9.38
N GLY A 108 12.94 11.63 8.24
CA GLY A 108 14.33 11.23 8.15
C GLY A 108 14.62 9.83 8.70
N ALA A 109 13.58 8.99 8.91
CA ALA A 109 13.76 7.59 9.30
C ALA A 109 14.45 6.77 8.20
N TRP A 110 14.18 7.08 6.93
CA TRP A 110 14.97 6.60 5.80
C TRP A 110 15.98 7.63 5.35
N GLN A 111 17.18 7.15 5.00
CA GLN A 111 18.26 7.97 4.49
C GLN A 111 17.96 8.50 3.09
N ARG A 112 18.54 9.65 2.75
CA ARG A 112 18.52 10.16 1.37
C ARG A 112 19.39 9.28 0.48
N LEU A 113 18.83 8.83 -0.63
CA LEU A 113 19.50 7.96 -1.60
C LEU A 113 20.21 8.75 -2.73
N ASN A 114 20.06 10.07 -2.77
CA ASN A 114 20.53 10.89 -3.91
C ASN A 114 22.00 10.65 -4.27
N SER A 115 22.89 10.56 -3.28
CA SER A 115 24.31 10.30 -3.51
C SER A 115 24.61 8.88 -4.02
N LEU A 116 23.72 7.92 -3.72
CA LEU A 116 23.86 6.52 -4.13
C LEU A 116 23.37 6.26 -5.56
N MET A 117 22.64 7.21 -6.15
CA MET A 117 22.08 7.07 -7.49
C MET A 117 23.13 7.19 -8.60
N PHE A 118 24.32 7.72 -8.29
CA PHE A 118 25.34 8.05 -9.27
C PHE A 118 26.56 7.09 -9.18
N GLY A 119 27.39 7.13 -10.20
CA GLY A 119 28.61 6.35 -10.29
C GLY A 119 28.38 4.89 -10.74
N LYS A 120 29.44 4.07 -10.67
CA LYS A 120 29.45 2.69 -11.19
C LYS A 120 28.38 1.78 -10.56
N ASN A 121 28.04 2.01 -9.29
CA ASN A 121 27.02 1.25 -8.56
C ASN A 121 25.68 1.99 -8.47
N GLY A 122 25.50 3.07 -9.21
CA GLY A 122 24.28 3.87 -9.23
C GLY A 122 23.10 3.16 -9.89
N LEU A 123 21.98 3.87 -9.96
CA LEU A 123 20.74 3.41 -10.61
C LEU A 123 20.11 4.55 -11.41
N ASP A 124 19.96 4.37 -12.71
CA ASP A 124 19.19 5.30 -13.55
C ASP A 124 17.69 5.02 -13.36
N VAL A 125 17.10 5.71 -12.40
CA VAL A 125 15.70 5.51 -12.01
C VAL A 125 14.71 5.83 -13.15
N LYS A 126 15.07 6.75 -14.07
CA LYS A 126 14.21 7.11 -15.20
C LYS A 126 14.17 6.02 -16.27
N LYS A 127 15.24 5.23 -16.39
CA LYS A 127 15.30 4.07 -17.29
C LYS A 127 14.83 2.78 -16.64
N THR A 128 14.67 2.77 -15.31
CA THR A 128 14.33 1.57 -14.54
C THR A 128 12.85 1.52 -14.19
N PHE A 129 12.28 2.63 -13.72
CA PHE A 129 10.92 2.67 -13.19
C PHE A 129 9.97 3.49 -14.08
N THR A 130 8.69 3.17 -14.02
CA THR A 130 7.63 3.97 -14.63
C THR A 130 7.66 5.40 -14.07
N ALA A 131 7.16 6.36 -14.84
CA ALA A 131 7.18 7.79 -14.44
C ALA A 131 6.42 8.00 -13.11
N SER A 132 5.28 7.33 -12.93
CA SER A 132 4.46 7.38 -11.72
C SER A 132 5.19 6.81 -10.51
N ALA A 133 5.72 5.60 -10.62
CA ALA A 133 6.48 4.95 -9.55
C ALA A 133 7.75 5.75 -9.18
N ASN A 134 8.40 6.34 -10.18
CA ASN A 134 9.56 7.20 -9.94
C ASN A 134 9.19 8.48 -9.18
N ALA A 135 8.08 9.12 -9.52
CA ALA A 135 7.60 10.33 -8.85
C ALA A 135 7.14 10.06 -7.41
N SER A 136 6.50 8.91 -7.16
CA SER A 136 5.97 8.54 -5.83
C SER A 136 7.06 8.30 -4.77
N ALA A 137 8.31 8.03 -5.18
CA ALA A 137 9.43 7.76 -4.28
C ALA A 137 10.24 9.02 -3.90
N ILE A 138 9.68 10.20 -4.11
CA ILE A 138 10.32 11.50 -3.83
C ILE A 138 9.46 12.29 -2.84
N SER A 139 10.06 12.69 -1.73
CA SER A 139 9.46 13.59 -0.73
C SER A 139 10.30 14.86 -0.63
N ASN A 140 9.69 16.04 -0.75
CA ASN A 140 10.34 17.35 -0.69
C ASN A 140 11.62 17.43 -1.56
N GLY A 141 11.56 16.91 -2.80
CA GLY A 141 12.70 16.89 -3.72
C GLY A 141 13.79 15.87 -3.39
N ASN A 142 13.67 15.14 -2.29
CA ASN A 142 14.63 14.10 -1.89
C ASN A 142 14.09 12.71 -2.20
N ARG A 143 14.93 11.87 -2.78
CA ARG A 143 14.68 10.45 -2.91
C ARG A 143 15.22 9.72 -1.69
N CYS A 144 14.37 8.99 -0.99
CA CYS A 144 14.75 8.14 0.14
C CYS A 144 14.18 6.72 0.01
N ALA A 145 13.47 6.44 -1.06
CA ALA A 145 12.92 5.14 -1.33
C ALA A 145 13.13 4.71 -2.79
N LEU A 146 13.04 3.39 -3.01
CA LEU A 146 12.83 2.79 -4.32
C LEU A 146 11.47 2.10 -4.34
N PRO A 147 10.69 2.20 -5.44
CA PRO A 147 9.39 1.55 -5.56
C PRO A 147 9.53 0.05 -5.77
N LEU A 148 8.55 -0.72 -5.27
CA LEU A 148 8.46 -2.18 -5.46
C LEU A 148 7.34 -2.58 -6.42
N GLY A 149 6.12 -2.13 -6.17
CA GLY A 149 4.97 -2.50 -6.97
C GLY A 149 3.82 -1.51 -6.77
N SER A 150 2.95 -1.40 -7.77
CA SER A 150 1.82 -0.49 -7.71
C SER A 150 0.68 -1.08 -6.89
N GLU A 151 0.01 -0.23 -6.13
CA GLU A 151 -1.26 -0.48 -5.46
C GLU A 151 -2.33 0.32 -6.18
N VAL A 152 -3.35 -0.34 -6.69
CA VAL A 152 -4.32 0.30 -7.59
C VAL A 152 -5.72 0.06 -7.08
N PHE A 153 -6.44 1.14 -6.86
CA PHE A 153 -7.84 1.09 -6.47
C PHE A 153 -8.72 1.41 -7.66
N GLY A 154 -9.61 0.46 -7.97
CA GLY A 154 -10.60 0.56 -9.03
C GLY A 154 -12.02 0.43 -8.48
N PHE A 155 -12.98 0.38 -9.37
CA PHE A 155 -14.39 0.24 -9.06
C PHE A 155 -14.88 -1.15 -9.49
N TYR A 156 -15.23 -1.97 -8.51
CA TYR A 156 -15.72 -3.33 -8.69
C TYR A 156 -17.22 -3.36 -8.78
N SER A 157 -17.77 -4.11 -9.73
CA SER A 157 -19.21 -4.28 -9.94
C SER A 157 -19.55 -5.75 -10.15
N ASN A 158 -20.54 -6.25 -9.42
CA ASN A 158 -21.10 -7.58 -9.59
C ASN A 158 -21.95 -7.61 -10.87
N LYS A 159 -21.46 -8.30 -11.91
CA LYS A 159 -22.11 -8.35 -13.24
C LYS A 159 -23.48 -9.02 -13.21
N ASP A 160 -23.62 -10.08 -12.40
CA ASP A 160 -24.89 -10.82 -12.30
C ASP A 160 -25.98 -9.93 -11.70
N MET A 161 -25.63 -9.18 -10.64
CA MET A 161 -26.57 -8.24 -10.02
C MET A 161 -26.91 -7.06 -10.93
N LEU A 162 -25.92 -6.52 -11.66
CA LEU A 162 -26.16 -5.48 -12.66
C LEU A 162 -27.09 -5.99 -13.76
N ALA A 163 -26.84 -7.17 -14.31
CA ALA A 163 -27.65 -7.77 -15.37
C ALA A 163 -29.08 -8.04 -14.89
N ALA A 164 -29.27 -8.61 -13.69
CA ALA A 164 -30.58 -8.83 -13.08
C ALA A 164 -31.38 -7.51 -12.89
N ALA A 165 -30.64 -6.41 -12.65
CA ALA A 165 -31.25 -5.07 -12.59
C ALA A 165 -31.39 -4.39 -13.96
N GLY A 166 -31.02 -5.05 -15.08
CA GLY A 166 -31.13 -4.52 -16.43
C GLY A 166 -30.01 -3.56 -16.85
N PHE A 167 -28.90 -3.52 -16.11
CA PHE A 167 -27.71 -2.73 -16.44
C PHE A 167 -26.69 -3.58 -17.20
N LYS A 168 -26.16 -3.06 -18.31
CA LYS A 168 -25.20 -3.78 -19.17
C LYS A 168 -23.74 -3.47 -18.85
N THR A 169 -23.47 -2.34 -18.22
CA THR A 169 -22.12 -1.85 -17.93
C THR A 169 -22.06 -1.24 -16.53
N PRO A 170 -20.88 -1.15 -15.91
CA PRO A 170 -20.71 -0.37 -14.69
C PRO A 170 -21.14 1.10 -14.89
N PRO A 171 -21.53 1.80 -13.82
CA PRO A 171 -21.85 3.22 -13.89
C PRO A 171 -20.57 4.03 -14.22
N LYS A 172 -20.73 5.03 -15.10
CA LYS A 172 -19.64 5.95 -15.48
C LYS A 172 -19.70 7.26 -14.71
N THR A 173 -20.87 7.61 -14.25
CA THR A 173 -21.11 8.87 -13.55
C THR A 173 -21.66 8.65 -12.14
N THR A 174 -21.48 9.66 -11.29
CA THR A 174 -22.08 9.69 -9.95
C THR A 174 -23.61 9.68 -10.01
N THR A 175 -24.21 10.20 -11.11
CA THR A 175 -25.66 10.13 -11.37
C THR A 175 -26.11 8.72 -11.69
N GLU A 176 -25.39 8.00 -12.57
CA GLU A 176 -25.66 6.60 -12.85
C GLU A 176 -25.45 5.73 -11.62
N LEU A 177 -24.38 5.97 -10.86
CA LEU A 177 -24.09 5.25 -9.62
C LEU A 177 -25.26 5.36 -8.62
N LEU A 178 -25.82 6.56 -8.46
CA LEU A 178 -27.02 6.78 -7.63
C LEU A 178 -28.22 5.97 -8.13
N ALA A 179 -28.51 6.04 -9.44
CA ALA A 179 -29.64 5.33 -10.05
C ALA A 179 -29.48 3.80 -9.92
N TYR A 180 -28.28 3.27 -10.17
CA TYR A 180 -27.96 1.86 -10.04
C TYR A 180 -28.10 1.41 -8.58
N SER A 181 -27.56 2.18 -7.65
CA SER A 181 -27.61 1.86 -6.23
C SER A 181 -29.04 1.81 -5.69
N LYS A 182 -29.91 2.73 -6.10
CA LYS A 182 -31.33 2.68 -5.74
C LYS A 182 -32.00 1.40 -6.21
N LYS A 183 -31.68 0.92 -7.41
CA LYS A 183 -32.31 -0.28 -7.99
C LYS A 183 -31.76 -1.57 -7.41
N LEU A 184 -30.47 -1.58 -7.02
CA LEU A 184 -29.76 -2.74 -6.49
C LEU A 184 -29.91 -2.90 -4.97
N THR A 185 -30.21 -1.82 -4.25
CA THR A 185 -30.40 -1.89 -2.80
C THR A 185 -31.71 -2.59 -2.47
N THR A 186 -31.64 -3.56 -1.56
CA THR A 186 -32.82 -4.25 -1.04
C THR A 186 -32.80 -4.24 0.47
N PHE A 187 -34.00 -4.37 1.07
CA PHE A 187 -34.19 -4.36 2.52
C PHE A 187 -34.82 -5.65 3.00
N ASN A 188 -34.55 -6.02 4.25
CA ASN A 188 -35.24 -7.07 4.96
C ASN A 188 -36.63 -6.57 5.42
N SER A 189 -37.46 -7.49 5.90
CA SER A 189 -38.80 -7.17 6.41
C SER A 189 -38.79 -6.25 7.64
N ASP A 190 -37.68 -6.23 8.38
CA ASP A 190 -37.45 -5.32 9.52
C ASP A 190 -36.91 -3.94 9.13
N GLY A 191 -36.77 -3.69 7.82
CA GLY A 191 -36.24 -2.43 7.27
C GLY A 191 -34.72 -2.31 7.30
N SER A 192 -33.99 -3.31 7.79
CA SER A 192 -32.51 -3.34 7.69
C SER A 192 -32.06 -3.58 6.25
N ILE A 193 -30.86 -3.10 5.89
CA ILE A 193 -30.29 -3.33 4.57
C ILE A 193 -29.97 -4.83 4.39
N LYS A 194 -30.52 -5.45 3.35
CA LYS A 194 -30.20 -6.82 2.94
C LYS A 194 -29.04 -6.83 1.94
N VAL A 195 -29.14 -6.00 0.90
CA VAL A 195 -28.12 -5.80 -0.11
C VAL A 195 -27.87 -4.30 -0.27
N ALA A 196 -26.64 -3.87 -0.18
CA ALA A 196 -26.24 -2.51 -0.49
C ALA A 196 -25.86 -2.40 -1.98
N GLY A 197 -26.48 -1.47 -2.71
CA GLY A 197 -26.13 -1.23 -4.10
C GLY A 197 -24.69 -0.69 -4.25
N PHE A 198 -24.32 0.22 -3.37
CA PHE A 198 -22.95 0.76 -3.26
C PHE A 198 -22.74 1.34 -1.86
N LEU A 199 -21.57 1.06 -1.27
CA LEU A 199 -21.19 1.68 -0.01
C LEU A 199 -20.41 2.98 -0.29
N PRO A 200 -20.98 4.15 -0.01
CA PRO A 200 -20.29 5.43 -0.23
C PRO A 200 -19.13 5.68 0.77
N TRP A 201 -19.01 4.82 1.74
CA TRP A 201 -17.90 4.61 2.67
C TRP A 201 -18.04 3.19 3.23
N ALA A 202 -16.97 2.45 3.23
CA ALA A 202 -17.01 1.04 3.60
C ALA A 202 -16.32 0.75 4.94
N GLY A 203 -15.44 1.65 5.40
CA GLY A 203 -14.67 1.46 6.61
C GLY A 203 -13.70 0.28 6.56
N TYR A 204 -13.40 -0.27 5.37
CA TYR A 204 -12.45 -1.38 5.22
C TYR A 204 -11.01 -0.92 5.35
N TYR A 205 -10.69 0.25 4.75
CA TYR A 205 -9.34 0.83 4.72
C TYR A 205 -9.20 2.10 5.57
N GLY A 206 -10.27 2.49 6.28
CA GLY A 206 -10.35 3.72 7.04
C GLY A 206 -11.08 4.85 6.30
N PHE A 207 -11.58 5.81 7.05
CA PHE A 207 -12.38 6.92 6.51
C PHE A 207 -11.58 7.92 5.68
N ASP A 208 -10.28 8.03 5.91
CA ASP A 208 -9.35 8.83 5.12
C ASP A 208 -9.27 8.32 3.68
N MET A 209 -9.14 7.01 3.49
CA MET A 209 -9.13 6.36 2.17
C MET A 209 -10.47 6.52 1.47
N ASP A 210 -11.59 6.28 2.16
CA ASP A 210 -12.94 6.47 1.61
C ASP A 210 -13.14 7.92 1.14
N SER A 211 -12.63 8.90 1.91
CA SER A 211 -12.71 10.31 1.56
C SER A 211 -11.88 10.64 0.33
N MET A 212 -10.71 10.05 0.19
CA MET A 212 -9.83 10.24 -0.96
C MET A 212 -10.47 9.69 -2.24
N TRP A 213 -11.10 8.51 -2.18
CA TRP A 213 -11.83 7.93 -3.30
C TRP A 213 -13.04 8.78 -3.69
N LEU A 214 -13.78 9.27 -2.69
CA LEU A 214 -14.87 10.21 -2.91
C LEU A 214 -14.37 11.50 -3.57
N GLY A 215 -13.26 12.06 -3.10
CA GLY A 215 -12.61 13.22 -3.72
C GLY A 215 -12.22 12.97 -5.18
N GLN A 216 -11.67 11.79 -5.48
CA GLN A 216 -11.28 11.39 -6.84
C GLN A 216 -12.48 11.37 -7.81
N MET A 217 -13.64 10.90 -7.38
CA MET A 217 -14.87 10.92 -8.20
C MET A 217 -15.29 12.32 -8.64
N PHE A 218 -14.91 13.34 -7.87
CA PHE A 218 -15.18 14.75 -8.14
C PHE A 218 -13.96 15.52 -8.67
N GLY A 219 -12.81 14.83 -8.86
CA GLY A 219 -11.55 15.44 -9.29
C GLY A 219 -10.99 16.42 -8.26
N ALA A 220 -11.35 16.29 -6.99
CA ALA A 220 -10.81 17.10 -5.90
C ALA A 220 -9.33 16.79 -5.64
N ARG A 221 -8.60 17.78 -5.15
CA ARG A 221 -7.17 17.66 -4.87
C ARG A 221 -6.88 17.86 -3.40
N TRP A 222 -5.94 17.06 -2.86
CA TRP A 222 -5.47 17.22 -1.48
C TRP A 222 -4.71 18.54 -1.29
N TYR A 223 -3.83 18.86 -2.24
CA TYR A 223 -3.08 20.09 -2.27
C TYR A 223 -3.33 20.89 -3.54
N ASN A 224 -3.29 22.21 -3.42
CA ASN A 224 -3.22 23.14 -4.52
C ASN A 224 -1.83 23.12 -5.17
N ALA A 225 -1.67 23.74 -6.32
CA ALA A 225 -0.39 23.82 -7.02
C ALA A 225 0.70 24.56 -6.19
N ASP A 226 0.30 25.46 -5.28
CA ASP A 226 1.17 26.19 -4.38
C ASP A 226 1.57 25.39 -3.12
N GLY A 227 1.15 24.11 -3.03
CA GLY A 227 1.41 23.24 -1.88
C GLY A 227 0.49 23.48 -0.68
N SER A 228 -0.42 24.44 -0.73
CA SER A 228 -1.42 24.66 0.31
C SER A 228 -2.53 23.60 0.26
N ALA A 229 -3.21 23.38 1.37
CA ALA A 229 -4.33 22.43 1.47
C ALA A 229 -5.45 22.78 0.47
N GLY A 230 -5.90 21.77 -0.30
CA GLY A 230 -6.91 21.93 -1.35
C GLY A 230 -8.35 22.05 -0.84
N PHE A 231 -8.61 21.72 0.42
CA PHE A 231 -9.96 21.49 0.94
C PHE A 231 -10.89 22.71 0.91
N SER A 232 -10.40 23.90 1.14
CA SER A 232 -11.23 25.12 1.20
C SER A 232 -11.36 25.86 -0.11
N LYS A 233 -10.31 25.87 -0.93
CA LYS A 233 -10.29 26.56 -2.23
C LYS A 233 -10.95 25.72 -3.32
N ASP A 234 -10.89 24.40 -3.20
CA ASP A 234 -11.46 23.48 -4.15
C ASP A 234 -12.90 23.12 -3.80
N VAL A 235 -13.85 23.74 -4.48
CA VAL A 235 -15.29 23.48 -4.29
C VAL A 235 -15.71 22.04 -4.54
N ARG A 236 -14.86 21.25 -5.20
CA ARG A 236 -15.12 19.84 -5.53
C ARG A 236 -15.20 18.96 -4.28
N TRP A 237 -14.43 19.28 -3.23
CA TRP A 237 -14.58 18.62 -1.93
C TRP A 237 -15.97 18.80 -1.34
N ALA A 238 -16.46 20.04 -1.31
CA ALA A 238 -17.81 20.32 -0.79
C ALA A 238 -18.89 19.63 -1.63
N LYS A 239 -18.74 19.59 -2.97
CA LYS A 239 -19.62 18.85 -3.86
C LYS A 239 -19.61 17.35 -3.55
N ALA A 240 -18.44 16.76 -3.33
CA ALA A 240 -18.26 15.36 -3.01
C ALA A 240 -18.98 14.95 -1.72
N PHE A 241 -18.75 15.67 -0.63
CA PHE A 241 -19.42 15.42 0.64
C PHE A 241 -20.96 15.65 0.57
N THR A 242 -21.39 16.71 -0.14
CA THR A 242 -22.82 16.98 -0.34
C THR A 242 -23.48 15.86 -1.16
N TRP A 243 -22.80 15.38 -2.20
CA TRP A 243 -23.27 14.24 -2.97
C TRP A 243 -23.41 12.98 -2.11
N GLN A 244 -22.40 12.68 -1.27
CA GLN A 244 -22.43 11.52 -0.39
C GLN A 244 -23.63 11.59 0.57
N LYS A 245 -23.88 12.74 1.19
CA LYS A 245 -25.06 12.96 2.07
C LYS A 245 -26.36 12.68 1.33
N ASN A 246 -26.52 13.28 0.13
CA ASN A 246 -27.72 13.09 -0.71
C ASN A 246 -27.85 11.65 -1.18
N PHE A 247 -26.74 10.98 -1.49
CA PHE A 247 -26.70 9.57 -1.85
C PHE A 247 -27.24 8.71 -0.69
N ILE A 248 -26.69 8.87 0.50
CA ILE A 248 -27.10 8.11 1.69
C ILE A 248 -28.59 8.34 2.00
N ALA A 249 -29.03 9.60 2.02
CA ALA A 249 -30.44 9.92 2.23
C ALA A 249 -31.34 9.23 1.19
N SER A 250 -30.96 9.31 -0.09
CA SER A 250 -31.79 8.84 -1.20
C SER A 250 -31.81 7.32 -1.38
N VAL A 251 -30.73 6.63 -1.04
CA VAL A 251 -30.62 5.16 -1.25
C VAL A 251 -31.04 4.40 -0.01
N TYR A 252 -30.66 4.88 1.18
CA TYR A 252 -30.82 4.13 2.43
C TYR A 252 -31.83 4.75 3.40
N GLY A 253 -32.11 6.04 3.25
CA GLY A 253 -32.86 6.80 4.24
C GLY A 253 -34.27 7.21 3.82
N ASP A 254 -34.71 6.87 2.62
CA ASP A 254 -36.01 7.32 2.11
C ASP A 254 -36.13 8.87 2.14
N GLY A 255 -35.05 9.55 1.77
CA GLY A 255 -34.91 11.00 1.79
C GLY A 255 -34.32 11.57 3.10
N ASP A 256 -34.23 10.78 4.16
CA ASP A 256 -33.67 11.18 5.44
C ASP A 256 -32.22 10.69 5.61
N PHE A 257 -31.28 11.64 5.76
CA PHE A 257 -29.87 11.33 5.92
C PHE A 257 -29.55 10.57 7.22
N GLU A 258 -30.15 11.00 8.35
CA GLU A 258 -29.85 10.37 9.64
C GLU A 258 -30.34 8.93 9.69
N LYS A 259 -31.55 8.68 9.15
CA LYS A 259 -32.08 7.31 8.99
C LYS A 259 -31.16 6.48 8.12
N GLY A 260 -30.78 6.99 6.95
CA GLY A 260 -29.91 6.29 6.01
C GLY A 260 -28.51 6.00 6.59
N SER A 261 -27.92 6.97 7.29
CA SER A 261 -26.63 6.83 7.95
C SER A 261 -26.67 5.76 9.06
N LYS A 262 -27.69 5.76 9.91
CA LYS A 262 -27.88 4.73 10.96
C LYS A 262 -28.00 3.32 10.38
N LEU A 263 -28.80 3.16 9.31
CA LEU A 263 -28.94 1.86 8.64
C LEU A 263 -27.64 1.38 8.02
N LEU A 264 -26.90 2.29 7.38
CA LEU A 264 -25.64 1.98 6.73
C LEU A 264 -24.54 1.62 7.76
N LEU A 265 -24.45 2.37 8.87
CA LEU A 265 -23.55 2.06 10.00
C LEU A 265 -23.82 0.66 10.57
N LYS A 266 -25.10 0.32 10.81
CA LYS A 266 -25.50 -1.01 11.27
C LYS A 266 -25.11 -2.10 10.26
N PHE A 267 -25.30 -1.85 8.95
CA PHE A 267 -24.95 -2.78 7.89
C PHE A 267 -23.44 -3.03 7.85
N VAL A 268 -22.63 -1.98 7.89
CA VAL A 268 -21.15 -2.08 7.87
C VAL A 268 -20.62 -2.70 9.17
N ALA A 269 -21.22 -2.42 10.32
CA ALA A 269 -20.83 -3.05 11.59
C ALA A 269 -21.07 -4.58 11.59
N ALA A 270 -22.03 -5.06 10.78
CA ALA A 270 -22.30 -6.48 10.56
C ALA A 270 -21.57 -7.04 9.33
N LYS A 271 -20.51 -6.37 8.86
CA LYS A 271 -19.71 -6.81 7.71
C LYS A 271 -19.13 -8.21 7.95
N GLY A 272 -18.98 -8.96 6.86
CA GLY A 272 -18.22 -10.22 6.83
C GLY A 272 -16.72 -9.99 7.01
N GLY A 273 -15.92 -10.99 6.72
CA GLY A 273 -14.47 -10.87 6.70
C GLY A 273 -14.00 -9.78 5.73
N GLU A 274 -12.91 -9.10 6.07
CA GLU A 274 -12.29 -8.14 5.14
C GLU A 274 -11.64 -8.85 3.96
N TRP A 275 -11.29 -10.11 4.15
CA TRP A 275 -10.54 -10.95 3.22
C TRP A 275 -11.24 -12.31 3.07
N GLY A 276 -11.02 -12.97 1.94
CA GLY A 276 -11.52 -14.32 1.70
C GLY A 276 -12.97 -14.39 1.23
N THR A 277 -13.54 -15.58 1.36
CA THR A 277 -14.87 -15.92 0.83
C THR A 277 -16.03 -15.23 1.56
N GLU A 278 -15.81 -14.77 2.79
CA GLU A 278 -16.80 -14.08 3.64
C GLU A 278 -16.89 -12.57 3.34
N HIS A 279 -16.09 -12.08 2.41
CA HIS A 279 -16.12 -10.67 2.01
C HIS A 279 -17.52 -10.29 1.46
N ASP A 280 -18.04 -9.13 1.84
CA ASP A 280 -19.39 -8.70 1.49
C ASP A 280 -19.70 -8.69 -0.02
N PHE A 281 -18.70 -8.38 -0.85
CA PHE A 281 -18.86 -8.45 -2.30
C PHE A 281 -18.99 -9.91 -2.78
N MET A 282 -18.20 -10.83 -2.21
CA MET A 282 -18.23 -12.28 -2.55
C MET A 282 -19.49 -12.96 -2.07
N THR A 283 -20.07 -12.52 -0.96
CA THR A 283 -21.33 -13.05 -0.44
C THR A 283 -22.57 -12.45 -1.12
N GLY A 284 -22.39 -11.41 -1.96
CA GLY A 284 -23.46 -10.71 -2.64
C GLY A 284 -24.22 -9.71 -1.75
N ARG A 285 -23.66 -9.36 -0.58
CA ARG A 285 -24.23 -8.31 0.28
C ARG A 285 -23.99 -6.91 -0.29
N VAL A 286 -22.96 -6.72 -1.12
CA VAL A 286 -22.62 -5.45 -1.77
C VAL A 286 -22.52 -5.67 -3.26
N ALA A 287 -23.25 -4.87 -4.06
CA ALA A 287 -23.27 -5.00 -5.51
C ALA A 287 -22.13 -4.24 -6.22
N MET A 288 -21.72 -3.11 -5.67
CA MET A 288 -20.65 -2.27 -6.21
C MET A 288 -19.82 -1.67 -5.08
N LYS A 289 -18.50 -1.57 -5.28
CA LYS A 289 -17.59 -0.98 -4.30
C LYS A 289 -16.30 -0.47 -4.93
N TRP A 290 -15.62 0.42 -4.24
CA TRP A 290 -14.19 0.66 -4.46
C TRP A 290 -13.38 -0.48 -3.87
N ASP A 291 -12.36 -0.92 -4.56
CA ASP A 291 -11.42 -1.88 -3.99
C ASP A 291 -10.08 -1.93 -4.72
N ALA A 292 -9.13 -2.63 -4.12
CA ALA A 292 -7.77 -2.71 -4.58
C ALA A 292 -7.54 -3.84 -5.60
N ASN A 293 -6.43 -3.73 -6.33
CA ASN A 293 -6.03 -4.70 -7.35
C ASN A 293 -5.92 -6.14 -6.85
N TRP A 294 -5.47 -6.35 -5.60
CA TRP A 294 -5.33 -7.70 -5.02
C TRP A 294 -6.66 -8.39 -4.71
N MET A 295 -7.75 -7.64 -4.65
CA MET A 295 -9.07 -8.23 -4.42
C MET A 295 -9.55 -9.06 -5.60
N GLY A 296 -9.20 -8.69 -6.83
CA GLY A 296 -9.54 -9.45 -8.02
C GLY A 296 -8.98 -10.89 -7.99
N PRO A 297 -7.68 -11.10 -7.84
CA PRO A 297 -7.12 -12.45 -7.62
C PRO A 297 -7.77 -13.20 -6.46
N MET A 298 -7.97 -12.55 -5.32
CA MET A 298 -8.62 -13.15 -4.16
C MET A 298 -10.06 -13.58 -4.47
N PHE A 299 -10.84 -12.77 -5.18
CA PHE A 299 -12.20 -13.12 -5.58
C PHE A 299 -12.22 -14.30 -6.57
N CYS A 300 -11.19 -14.43 -7.40
CA CYS A 300 -11.11 -15.49 -8.40
C CYS A 300 -10.63 -16.82 -7.86
N THR A 301 -9.71 -16.85 -6.91
CA THR A 301 -9.03 -18.07 -6.46
C THR A 301 -9.12 -18.29 -4.94
N GLY A 302 -9.82 -17.44 -4.21
CA GLY A 302 -9.88 -17.52 -2.75
C GLY A 302 -8.51 -17.29 -2.11
N ASP A 303 -8.11 -18.20 -1.22
CA ASP A 303 -6.88 -18.07 -0.44
C ASP A 303 -5.59 -18.26 -1.25
N ASP A 304 -5.68 -18.77 -2.48
CA ASP A 304 -4.50 -18.99 -3.34
C ASP A 304 -3.92 -17.69 -3.92
N TRP A 305 -4.69 -16.61 -3.93
CA TRP A 305 -4.26 -15.30 -4.41
C TRP A 305 -3.46 -15.39 -5.71
N ALA A 306 -4.04 -15.98 -6.74
CA ALA A 306 -3.41 -16.13 -8.02
C ALA A 306 -4.26 -15.50 -9.13
N MET A 307 -3.60 -14.85 -10.08
CA MET A 307 -4.27 -14.34 -11.26
C MET A 307 -4.57 -15.50 -12.21
N ALA A 308 -5.81 -15.96 -12.23
CA ALA A 308 -6.25 -17.04 -13.10
C ALA A 308 -6.86 -16.49 -14.40
N ASP A 309 -6.62 -17.19 -15.53
CA ASP A 309 -7.24 -16.85 -16.82
C ASP A 309 -8.78 -16.89 -16.74
N LYS A 310 -9.30 -17.84 -15.95
CA LYS A 310 -10.72 -17.94 -15.65
C LYS A 310 -10.94 -17.72 -14.17
N CYS A 311 -11.72 -16.69 -13.85
CA CYS A 311 -12.16 -16.43 -12.51
C CYS A 311 -13.24 -17.45 -12.12
N THR A 312 -13.07 -18.13 -10.99
CA THR A 312 -14.02 -19.10 -10.43
C THR A 312 -14.87 -18.49 -9.32
N ALA A 313 -14.90 -17.15 -9.22
CA ALA A 313 -15.72 -16.44 -8.25
C ALA A 313 -17.20 -16.87 -8.32
N LYS A 314 -17.86 -16.88 -7.17
CA LYS A 314 -19.29 -17.20 -7.07
C LYS A 314 -20.15 -16.30 -7.97
N TYR A 315 -19.73 -15.05 -8.14
CA TYR A 315 -20.37 -14.07 -9.01
C TYR A 315 -19.39 -13.57 -10.06
N GLU A 316 -19.85 -13.37 -11.28
CA GLU A 316 -19.08 -12.64 -12.26
C GLU A 316 -18.95 -11.18 -11.84
N PHE A 317 -17.75 -10.63 -11.94
CA PHE A 317 -17.50 -9.22 -11.65
C PHE A 317 -16.77 -8.53 -12.81
N THR A 318 -16.77 -7.22 -12.79
CA THR A 318 -15.95 -6.39 -13.65
C THR A 318 -15.29 -5.28 -12.84
N ILE A 319 -14.13 -4.85 -13.30
CA ILE A 319 -13.40 -3.71 -12.74
C ILE A 319 -13.51 -2.57 -13.75
N SER A 320 -13.63 -1.36 -13.29
CA SER A 320 -13.60 -0.14 -14.09
C SER A 320 -12.84 0.97 -13.35
N GLY A 321 -12.58 2.07 -14.02
CA GLY A 321 -12.26 3.32 -13.32
C GLY A 321 -13.43 3.79 -12.46
N PHE A 322 -13.17 4.72 -11.57
CA PHE A 322 -14.19 5.27 -10.69
C PHE A 322 -15.29 5.98 -11.48
N PRO A 323 -16.56 5.81 -11.10
CA PRO A 323 -17.61 6.72 -11.57
C PRO A 323 -17.26 8.15 -11.19
N VAL A 324 -17.42 9.08 -12.10
CA VAL A 324 -17.03 10.48 -11.89
C VAL A 324 -18.22 11.42 -11.98
N SER A 325 -18.08 12.63 -11.45
CA SER A 325 -19.05 13.69 -11.66
C SER A 325 -19.32 13.87 -13.17
N PRO A 326 -20.59 14.06 -13.62
CA PRO A 326 -20.93 14.03 -15.04
C PRO A 326 -20.07 14.94 -15.92
N GLU A 327 -19.67 16.12 -15.41
CA GLU A 327 -18.81 17.08 -16.12
C GLU A 327 -17.38 16.57 -16.34
N LEU A 328 -16.95 15.50 -15.65
CA LEU A 328 -15.62 14.94 -15.71
C LEU A 328 -15.51 13.66 -16.55
N VAL A 329 -16.61 13.18 -17.16
CA VAL A 329 -16.61 11.91 -17.92
C VAL A 329 -15.55 11.92 -19.03
N GLY A 330 -15.41 13.03 -19.78
CA GLY A 330 -14.47 13.13 -20.89
C GLY A 330 -12.99 13.22 -20.47
N SER A 331 -12.70 13.47 -19.18
CA SER A 331 -11.34 13.70 -18.71
C SER A 331 -10.89 12.76 -17.60
N ASN A 332 -11.79 12.29 -16.75
CA ASN A 332 -11.45 11.55 -15.53
C ASN A 332 -12.03 10.13 -15.47
N TYR A 333 -13.07 9.80 -16.26
CA TYR A 333 -13.58 8.44 -16.26
C TYR A 333 -12.54 7.47 -16.81
N GLY A 334 -12.33 6.36 -16.13
CA GLY A 334 -11.22 5.44 -16.38
C GLY A 334 -10.08 5.59 -15.38
N SER A 335 -10.08 6.67 -14.59
CA SER A 335 -9.11 6.87 -13.52
C SER A 335 -9.51 6.16 -12.23
N GLY A 336 -8.56 6.04 -11.32
CA GLY A 336 -8.73 5.57 -9.96
C GLY A 336 -7.68 6.16 -9.03
N VAL A 337 -7.36 5.47 -7.96
CA VAL A 337 -6.28 5.86 -7.02
C VAL A 337 -5.13 4.87 -7.17
N VAL A 338 -3.92 5.38 -7.25
CA VAL A 338 -2.71 4.57 -7.44
C VAL A 338 -1.72 4.86 -6.32
N GLY A 339 -1.30 3.81 -5.63
CA GLY A 339 -0.26 3.78 -4.63
C GLY A 339 0.99 3.04 -5.09
N GLN A 340 2.02 3.04 -4.26
CA GLN A 340 3.26 2.28 -4.47
C GLN A 340 3.75 1.69 -3.16
N ALA A 341 4.03 0.38 -3.15
CA ALA A 341 4.89 -0.20 -2.12
C ALA A 341 6.33 0.29 -2.33
N GLN A 342 7.03 0.59 -1.25
CA GLN A 342 8.33 1.24 -1.30
C GLN A 342 9.30 0.64 -0.27
N MET A 343 10.59 0.79 -0.53
CA MET A 343 11.66 0.39 0.40
C MET A 343 12.66 1.51 0.59
N GLY A 344 13.17 1.64 1.81
CA GLY A 344 14.22 2.61 2.14
C GLY A 344 15.29 2.05 3.07
N ILE A 345 16.45 2.72 3.11
CA ILE A 345 17.55 2.42 4.04
C ILE A 345 17.34 3.22 5.31
N SER A 346 17.32 2.54 6.46
CA SER A 346 17.13 3.20 7.75
C SER A 346 18.28 4.14 8.09
N LYS A 347 17.98 5.25 8.76
CA LYS A 347 18.99 6.25 9.19
C LYS A 347 20.10 5.69 10.08
N GLY A 348 19.80 4.63 10.83
CA GLY A 348 20.73 3.95 11.74
C GLY A 348 21.54 2.83 11.07
N SER A 349 21.37 2.55 9.78
CA SER A 349 22.15 1.51 9.10
C SER A 349 23.63 1.90 9.04
N ASN A 350 24.47 1.04 9.61
CA ASN A 350 25.93 1.17 9.55
C ASN A 350 26.52 0.51 8.29
N ASN A 351 25.70 -0.20 7.51
CA ASN A 351 26.09 -0.98 6.33
C ASN A 351 25.58 -0.32 5.03
N LEU A 352 25.69 0.99 4.90
CA LEU A 352 25.08 1.76 3.81
C LEU A 352 25.37 1.19 2.41
N ARG A 353 26.62 0.76 2.16
CA ARG A 353 27.03 0.21 0.86
C ARG A 353 26.34 -1.12 0.54
N ASP A 354 26.28 -2.02 1.53
CA ASP A 354 25.65 -3.33 1.35
C ASP A 354 24.13 -3.21 1.36
N SER A 355 23.58 -2.34 2.21
CA SER A 355 22.15 -1.99 2.19
C SER A 355 21.71 -1.42 0.85
N TRP A 356 22.52 -0.54 0.23
CA TRP A 356 22.26 -0.05 -1.12
C TRP A 356 22.28 -1.18 -2.17
N THR A 357 23.23 -2.09 -2.07
CA THR A 357 23.33 -3.24 -2.97
C THR A 357 22.07 -4.11 -2.88
N VAL A 358 21.63 -4.42 -1.65
CA VAL A 358 20.41 -5.20 -1.40
C VAL A 358 19.15 -4.45 -1.86
N LEU A 359 18.98 -3.19 -1.46
CA LEU A 359 17.85 -2.34 -1.80
C LEU A 359 17.67 -2.26 -3.32
N LYS A 360 18.76 -1.93 -4.03
CA LYS A 360 18.76 -1.83 -5.49
C LYS A 360 18.41 -3.17 -6.14
N ALA A 361 19.03 -4.27 -5.69
CA ALA A 361 18.80 -5.59 -6.26
C ALA A 361 17.34 -6.04 -6.09
N LEU A 362 16.75 -5.85 -4.91
CA LEU A 362 15.35 -6.16 -4.66
C LEU A 362 14.40 -5.29 -5.50
N ALA A 363 14.65 -3.98 -5.57
CA ALA A 363 13.81 -3.06 -6.32
C ALA A 363 13.85 -3.29 -7.85
N THR A 364 14.90 -3.95 -8.35
CA THR A 364 15.09 -4.24 -9.78
C THR A 364 14.96 -5.74 -10.12
N ASP A 365 14.55 -6.58 -9.17
CA ASP A 365 14.33 -8.02 -9.41
C ASP A 365 13.07 -8.24 -10.26
N THR A 366 13.25 -8.43 -11.56
CA THR A 366 12.15 -8.65 -12.50
C THR A 366 11.37 -9.93 -12.20
N LYS A 367 12.02 -10.96 -11.64
CA LYS A 367 11.35 -12.22 -11.25
C LYS A 367 10.44 -12.01 -10.05
N PHE A 368 10.89 -11.21 -9.07
CA PHE A 368 10.02 -10.82 -7.95
C PHE A 368 8.86 -9.98 -8.44
N ALA A 369 9.13 -8.95 -9.24
CA ALA A 369 8.10 -8.07 -9.77
C ALA A 369 7.04 -8.83 -10.59
N LEU A 370 7.46 -9.78 -11.44
CA LEU A 370 6.55 -10.64 -12.20
C LEU A 370 5.71 -11.55 -11.29
N ALA A 371 6.35 -12.20 -10.31
CA ALA A 371 5.66 -13.07 -9.37
C ALA A 371 4.64 -12.27 -8.53
N TRP A 372 5.04 -11.09 -8.09
CA TRP A 372 4.19 -10.18 -7.32
C TRP A 372 2.99 -9.67 -8.11
N ASP A 373 3.22 -9.25 -9.36
CA ASP A 373 2.16 -8.84 -10.28
C ASP A 373 1.18 -9.99 -10.54
N THR A 374 1.70 -11.19 -10.84
CA THR A 374 0.88 -12.38 -11.11
C THR A 374 0.06 -12.82 -9.88
N ALA A 375 0.62 -12.75 -8.68
CA ALA A 375 -0.08 -13.19 -7.47
C ALA A 375 -1.08 -12.15 -6.95
N ASN A 376 -0.68 -10.87 -6.93
CA ASN A 376 -1.45 -9.82 -6.29
C ASN A 376 -2.19 -8.91 -7.28
N GLY A 377 -2.06 -9.15 -8.58
CA GLY A 377 -2.55 -8.21 -9.58
C GLY A 377 -1.95 -6.81 -9.40
N ALA A 378 -0.70 -6.70 -8.98
CA ALA A 378 -0.04 -5.45 -8.66
C ALA A 378 0.88 -5.02 -9.82
N PRO A 379 0.47 -4.07 -10.67
CA PRO A 379 1.24 -3.68 -11.83
C PRO A 379 2.68 -3.31 -11.47
N SER A 380 3.63 -3.92 -12.16
CA SER A 380 5.04 -3.71 -11.90
C SER A 380 5.44 -2.24 -12.03
N SER A 381 6.22 -1.75 -11.07
CA SER A 381 6.86 -0.44 -11.11
C SER A 381 8.00 -0.36 -12.13
N LEU A 382 8.49 -1.51 -12.63
CA LEU A 382 9.61 -1.58 -13.56
C LEU A 382 9.18 -1.35 -15.02
N LEU A 383 10.02 -0.70 -15.80
CA LEU A 383 9.84 -0.55 -17.25
C LEU A 383 10.12 -1.85 -18.03
N SER A 384 10.89 -2.77 -17.44
CA SER A 384 11.22 -4.06 -18.07
C SER A 384 9.97 -4.87 -18.38
N LYS A 385 9.92 -5.44 -19.59
CA LYS A 385 8.85 -6.36 -19.98
C LYS A 385 8.90 -7.68 -19.22
N ASP A 386 10.08 -8.09 -18.75
CA ASP A 386 10.27 -9.32 -17.97
C ASP A 386 9.70 -9.23 -16.55
N ALA A 387 9.29 -8.03 -16.13
CA ALA A 387 8.71 -7.75 -14.83
C ALA A 387 7.17 -7.84 -14.79
N ARG A 388 6.55 -8.29 -15.87
CA ARG A 388 5.09 -8.38 -16.00
C ARG A 388 4.67 -9.57 -16.85
N PRO A 389 3.45 -10.12 -16.67
CA PRO A 389 2.94 -11.19 -17.54
C PRO A 389 2.89 -10.74 -19.00
N ALA A 390 3.10 -11.69 -19.91
CA ALA A 390 3.01 -11.43 -21.35
C ALA A 390 1.59 -11.06 -21.79
N LYS A 391 0.58 -11.58 -21.08
CA LYS A 391 -0.83 -11.27 -21.26
C LYS A 391 -1.51 -11.30 -19.88
N TYR A 392 -2.41 -10.35 -19.67
CA TYR A 392 -3.31 -10.33 -18.50
C TYR A 392 -4.65 -10.94 -18.87
N PRO A 393 -5.38 -11.54 -17.89
CA PRO A 393 -6.78 -11.86 -18.08
C PRO A 393 -7.58 -10.62 -18.44
N ASP A 394 -8.56 -10.75 -19.33
CA ASP A 394 -9.36 -9.60 -19.81
C ASP A 394 -10.08 -8.87 -18.68
N TRP A 395 -10.47 -9.58 -17.62
CA TRP A 395 -11.11 -9.00 -16.45
C TRP A 395 -10.17 -8.09 -15.64
N TYR A 396 -8.85 -8.25 -15.81
CA TYR A 396 -7.83 -7.50 -15.08
C TYR A 396 -7.29 -6.27 -15.85
N GLN A 397 -7.45 -6.24 -17.17
CA GLN A 397 -6.95 -5.14 -18.01
C GLN A 397 -7.32 -3.73 -17.48
N PRO A 398 -8.53 -3.49 -16.92
CA PRO A 398 -8.89 -2.18 -16.38
C PRO A 398 -7.97 -1.66 -15.27
N ILE A 399 -7.31 -2.52 -14.50
CA ILE A 399 -6.33 -2.10 -13.47
C ILE A 399 -5.13 -1.41 -14.14
N TYR A 400 -4.65 -1.95 -15.26
CA TYR A 400 -3.58 -1.31 -16.04
C TYR A 400 -4.01 0.00 -16.66
N ASP A 401 -5.22 0.05 -17.17
CA ASP A 401 -5.79 1.27 -17.77
C ASP A 401 -5.87 2.38 -16.72
N ILE A 402 -6.24 2.05 -15.48
CA ILE A 402 -6.24 2.98 -14.34
C ILE A 402 -4.83 3.51 -14.08
N VAL A 403 -3.80 2.66 -14.03
CA VAL A 403 -2.41 3.10 -13.80
C VAL A 403 -1.93 4.04 -14.90
N ALA A 404 -2.32 3.77 -16.14
CA ALA A 404 -1.93 4.57 -17.30
C ALA A 404 -2.73 5.88 -17.44
N HIS A 405 -3.87 6.00 -16.75
CA HIS A 405 -4.78 7.13 -16.92
C HIS A 405 -4.20 8.42 -16.30
N PRO A 406 -4.13 9.54 -17.06
CA PRO A 406 -3.48 10.77 -16.58
C PRO A 406 -4.19 11.45 -15.41
N ALA A 407 -5.48 11.18 -15.21
CA ALA A 407 -6.26 11.71 -14.12
C ALA A 407 -6.29 10.79 -12.89
N SER A 408 -5.62 9.65 -12.91
CA SER A 408 -5.52 8.81 -11.71
C SER A 408 -4.80 9.57 -10.61
N ALA A 409 -5.43 9.59 -9.43
CA ALA A 409 -4.87 10.27 -8.27
C ALA A 409 -3.75 9.42 -7.67
N TYR A 410 -2.64 10.07 -7.42
CA TYR A 410 -1.56 9.53 -6.61
C TYR A 410 -1.67 10.17 -5.24
N HIS A 411 -1.82 9.34 -4.21
CA HIS A 411 -1.73 9.83 -2.85
C HIS A 411 -0.27 10.21 -2.59
N ILE A 412 0.02 11.49 -2.66
CA ILE A 412 1.36 12.03 -2.41
C ILE A 412 1.22 13.02 -1.28
N VAL A 413 1.35 12.56 -0.06
CA VAL A 413 1.63 13.43 1.06
C VAL A 413 3.13 13.62 1.15
N LYS A 414 3.56 14.87 1.27
CA LYS A 414 4.96 15.25 1.06
C LYS A 414 5.71 15.60 2.33
N ASN A 415 5.07 15.42 3.49
CA ASN A 415 5.63 15.87 4.77
C ASN A 415 5.47 14.84 5.89
N THR A 416 6.15 15.04 7.02
CA THR A 416 6.10 14.14 8.18
C THR A 416 4.75 14.15 8.92
N GLY A 417 3.91 15.13 8.65
CA GLY A 417 2.59 15.29 9.25
C GLY A 417 1.46 14.53 8.58
N GLU A 418 1.76 13.74 7.55
CA GLU A 418 0.79 13.00 6.74
C GLU A 418 -0.26 12.28 7.58
N HIS A 419 0.15 11.50 8.55
CA HIS A 419 -0.75 10.79 9.44
C HIS A 419 -1.72 11.70 10.22
N GLN A 420 -1.24 12.89 10.60
CA GLN A 420 -2.08 13.87 11.27
C GLN A 420 -3.11 14.47 10.31
N GLU A 421 -2.71 14.71 9.05
CA GLU A 421 -3.63 15.23 8.03
C GLU A 421 -4.72 14.21 7.69
N GLU A 422 -4.34 12.94 7.53
CA GLU A 422 -5.27 11.83 7.31
C GLU A 422 -6.23 11.69 8.47
N ALA A 423 -5.75 11.71 9.71
CA ALA A 423 -6.58 11.64 10.90
C ALA A 423 -7.59 12.80 10.98
N LEU A 424 -7.20 14.01 10.57
CA LEU A 424 -8.11 15.15 10.52
C LEU A 424 -9.22 14.96 9.49
N LEU A 425 -8.91 14.43 8.29
CA LEU A 425 -9.91 14.16 7.28
C LEU A 425 -10.82 13.00 7.70
N GLN A 426 -10.27 11.95 8.30
CA GLN A 426 -11.01 10.84 8.85
C GLN A 426 -12.01 11.29 9.93
N ASN A 427 -11.59 12.14 10.86
CA ASN A 427 -12.45 12.72 11.90
C ASN A 427 -13.55 13.59 11.28
N LEU A 428 -13.23 14.39 10.26
CA LEU A 428 -14.24 15.18 9.55
C LEU A 428 -15.28 14.27 8.88
N MET A 429 -14.85 13.21 8.20
CA MET A 429 -15.73 12.25 7.56
C MET A 429 -16.65 11.56 8.58
N ALA A 430 -16.10 11.10 9.70
CA ALA A 430 -16.87 10.47 10.76
C ALA A 430 -17.92 11.42 11.34
N SER A 431 -17.54 12.66 11.67
CA SER A 431 -18.45 13.70 12.16
C SER A 431 -19.53 14.09 11.14
N TRP A 432 -19.16 14.15 9.85
CA TRP A 432 -20.11 14.40 8.78
C TRP A 432 -21.16 13.29 8.67
N GLN A 433 -20.73 12.05 8.74
CA GLN A 433 -21.61 10.89 8.66
C GLN A 433 -22.49 10.71 9.90
N ALA A 434 -22.00 11.11 11.06
CA ALA A 434 -22.80 11.15 12.29
C ALA A 434 -23.87 12.27 12.27
N GLY A 435 -23.78 13.23 11.33
CA GLY A 435 -24.66 14.40 11.28
C GLY A 435 -24.22 15.57 12.17
N ASP A 436 -23.06 15.42 12.84
CA ASP A 436 -22.52 16.42 13.79
C ASP A 436 -21.91 17.65 13.09
N THR A 437 -21.69 17.56 11.78
CA THR A 437 -21.12 18.65 10.97
C THR A 437 -22.21 19.30 10.10
N PRO A 438 -22.88 20.35 10.54
CA PRO A 438 -24.02 20.94 9.80
C PRO A 438 -23.57 21.69 8.53
N ASN A 439 -22.35 22.23 8.52
CA ASN A 439 -21.81 23.03 7.41
C ASN A 439 -20.48 22.49 6.91
N ILE A 440 -20.53 21.70 5.85
CA ILE A 440 -19.33 21.08 5.29
C ILE A 440 -18.31 22.09 4.74
N LYS A 441 -18.76 23.23 4.21
CA LYS A 441 -17.84 24.26 3.67
C LYS A 441 -17.02 24.90 4.77
N SER A 442 -17.64 25.20 5.91
CA SER A 442 -16.91 25.71 7.09
C SER A 442 -15.94 24.69 7.63
N ALA A 443 -16.38 23.44 7.78
CA ALA A 443 -15.54 22.36 8.28
C ALA A 443 -14.33 22.06 7.37
N LEU A 444 -14.51 22.14 6.05
CA LEU A 444 -13.40 22.01 5.08
C LEU A 444 -12.44 23.21 5.13
N ALA A 445 -12.94 24.41 5.42
CA ALA A 445 -12.09 25.59 5.64
C ALA A 445 -11.24 25.43 6.91
N ASP A 446 -11.84 24.96 8.00
CA ASP A 446 -11.12 24.67 9.26
C ASP A 446 -10.11 23.52 9.07
N LEU A 447 -10.47 22.48 8.32
CA LEU A 447 -9.53 21.40 7.94
C LEU A 447 -8.34 21.97 7.18
N ALA A 448 -8.57 22.82 6.17
CA ALA A 448 -7.49 23.40 5.37
C ALA A 448 -6.53 24.24 6.24
N ILE A 449 -7.03 24.98 7.21
CA ILE A 449 -6.19 25.74 8.16
C ILE A 449 -5.30 24.79 8.97
N LYS A 450 -5.88 23.72 9.52
CA LYS A 450 -5.13 22.74 10.32
C LYS A 450 -4.08 21.99 9.48
N VAL A 451 -4.44 21.57 8.27
CA VAL A 451 -3.49 20.90 7.34
C VAL A 451 -2.36 21.87 6.96
N ASN A 452 -2.65 23.14 6.64
CA ASN A 452 -1.59 24.12 6.36
C ASN A 452 -0.65 24.35 7.56
N GLN A 453 -1.16 24.30 8.79
CA GLN A 453 -0.32 24.38 10.00
C GLN A 453 0.58 23.15 10.15
N ILE A 454 0.08 21.94 9.81
CA ILE A 454 0.87 20.71 9.81
C ILE A 454 1.97 20.81 8.75
N VAL A 455 1.62 21.19 7.53
CA VAL A 455 2.58 21.39 6.41
C VAL A 455 3.67 22.38 6.82
N ALA A 456 3.30 23.53 7.42
CA ALA A 456 4.26 24.54 7.83
C ALA A 456 5.23 24.10 8.95
N ARG A 457 4.82 23.18 9.82
CA ARG A 457 5.67 22.64 10.90
C ARG A 457 6.61 21.53 10.43
N ASN A 458 6.29 20.87 9.32
CA ASN A 458 6.95 19.67 8.85
C ASN A 458 7.69 19.86 7.50
N ASN A 459 7.75 21.08 6.98
CA ASN A 459 8.59 21.52 5.88
C ASN A 459 9.80 22.29 6.43
#